data_b4b5d17cc681713f911cc5af19a53821
#
_entry.id   b4b5d17cc681713f911cc5af19a53821
#
_cell.length_a   1.000
_cell.length_b   1.000
_cell.length_c   1.000
_cell.angle_alpha   90.00
_cell.angle_beta   90.00
_cell.angle_gamma   90.00
#
_symmetry.space_group_name_H-M   'P 1'
#
loop_
_entity.id
_entity.type
_entity.pdbx_description
1 polymer ?
#
loop_
_entity_poly.entity_id
_entity_poly.type
_entity_poly.pdbx_seq_one_letter_code
_entity_poly.pdbx_strand_id
1 'polypeptide(L)'
;MDDPRVLHPGHAPTPFTAEEIRGGCPTGRTVTARTEAAGEPDRVDLTVFVATDPDGAVMESNGQQHRVTWRELQGHASFPAEATTISEEVVVGPLGTIDCLSYRVVGDATASTFWFAKDRPGMPILFNTEQDGAISSTTVVIADEIVE
;
A
#
# COMPACT_ATOMS: atom_id res chain seq x y z
N MET A 1 -5.19 -21.11 -16.65
CA MET A 1 -4.73 -19.75 -16.97
C MET A 1 -4.39 -19.03 -15.69
N ASP A 2 -3.18 -18.50 -15.58
CA ASP A 2 -2.74 -17.89 -14.34
C ASP A 2 -3.26 -16.46 -14.22
N ASP A 3 -3.76 -16.13 -13.02
CA ASP A 3 -4.17 -14.78 -12.71
C ASP A 3 -2.92 -13.97 -12.33
N PRO A 4 -2.59 -12.89 -13.06
CA PRO A 4 -1.40 -12.08 -12.74
C PRO A 4 -1.46 -11.41 -11.37
N ARG A 5 -2.63 -11.39 -10.75
CA ARG A 5 -2.80 -10.85 -9.38
C ARG A 5 -2.53 -11.89 -8.30
N VAL A 6 -2.47 -13.16 -8.66
CA VAL A 6 -2.16 -14.24 -7.70
C VAL A 6 -0.69 -14.62 -7.87
N LEU A 7 0.14 -14.22 -6.91
CA LEU A 7 1.58 -14.44 -6.97
C LEU A 7 2.01 -15.80 -6.44
N HIS A 8 1.22 -16.37 -5.52
CA HIS A 8 1.54 -17.66 -4.88
C HIS A 8 0.28 -18.49 -4.70
N PRO A 9 0.38 -19.81 -4.81
CA PRO A 9 -0.76 -20.69 -4.52
C PRO A 9 -1.28 -20.44 -3.09
N GLY A 10 -2.59 -20.34 -2.95
CA GLY A 10 -3.22 -20.11 -1.64
C GLY A 10 -3.22 -18.65 -1.17
N HIS A 11 -2.68 -17.73 -1.96
CA HIS A 11 -2.74 -16.30 -1.67
C HIS A 11 -3.92 -15.66 -2.40
N ALA A 12 -4.49 -14.64 -1.79
CA ALA A 12 -5.55 -13.84 -2.41
C ALA A 12 -4.97 -13.00 -3.56
N PRO A 13 -5.79 -12.62 -4.55
CA PRO A 13 -5.31 -11.72 -5.61
C PRO A 13 -4.90 -10.38 -5.01
N THR A 14 -3.81 -9.82 -5.52
CA THR A 14 -3.34 -8.49 -5.10
C THR A 14 -4.25 -7.42 -5.68
N PRO A 15 -4.30 -6.20 -5.08
CA PRO A 15 -5.12 -5.12 -5.63
C PRO A 15 -4.63 -4.65 -7.00
N PHE A 16 -3.33 -4.73 -7.25
CA PHE A 16 -2.72 -4.31 -8.52
C PHE A 16 -1.70 -5.33 -8.98
N THR A 17 -1.55 -5.45 -10.31
CA THR A 17 -0.47 -6.22 -10.91
C THR A 17 0.82 -5.38 -10.90
N ALA A 18 1.97 -6.03 -11.11
CA ALA A 18 3.25 -5.32 -11.25
C ALA A 18 3.20 -4.29 -12.39
N GLU A 19 2.54 -4.64 -13.50
CA GLU A 19 2.39 -3.74 -14.64
C GLU A 19 1.52 -2.52 -14.30
N GLU A 20 0.44 -2.72 -13.56
CA GLU A 20 -0.42 -1.62 -13.11
C GLU A 20 0.33 -0.70 -12.14
N ILE A 21 1.13 -1.25 -11.23
CA ILE A 21 1.95 -0.47 -10.31
C ILE A 21 2.96 0.37 -11.09
N ARG A 22 3.64 -0.25 -12.05
CA ARG A 22 4.57 0.46 -12.94
C ARG A 22 3.90 1.64 -13.63
N GLY A 23 2.71 1.41 -14.19
CA GLY A 23 1.96 2.46 -14.89
C GLY A 23 1.49 3.59 -14.00
N GLY A 24 1.25 3.30 -12.72
CA GLY A 24 0.77 4.28 -11.74
C GLY A 24 1.86 4.95 -10.93
N CYS A 25 3.13 4.52 -11.06
CA CYS A 25 4.23 5.03 -10.25
C CYS A 25 5.35 5.59 -11.15
N PRO A 26 5.11 6.69 -11.86
CA PRO A 26 6.14 7.30 -12.69
C PRO A 26 7.24 7.94 -11.84
N THR A 27 8.39 8.19 -12.47
CA THR A 27 9.46 8.96 -11.85
C THR A 27 8.92 10.31 -11.38
N GLY A 28 9.22 10.67 -10.14
CA GLY A 28 8.75 11.91 -9.52
C GLY A 28 7.52 11.75 -8.66
N ARG A 29 6.85 10.57 -8.67
CA ARG A 29 5.73 10.35 -7.76
C ARG A 29 6.23 10.42 -6.32
N THR A 30 5.59 11.28 -5.53
CA THR A 30 5.95 11.53 -4.15
C THR A 30 4.73 11.30 -3.27
N VAL A 31 4.85 10.38 -2.32
CA VAL A 31 3.77 10.02 -1.40
C VAL A 31 4.19 10.39 0.01
N THR A 32 3.37 11.18 0.68
CA THR A 32 3.58 11.57 2.06
C THR A 32 2.54 10.86 2.93
N ALA A 33 2.99 10.17 3.95
CA ALA A 33 2.12 9.43 4.85
C ALA A 33 2.37 9.83 6.30
N ARG A 34 1.30 9.90 7.10
CA ARG A 34 1.38 10.16 8.53
C ARG A 34 0.97 8.91 9.28
N THR A 35 1.77 8.52 10.26
CA THR A 35 1.49 7.38 11.13
C THR A 35 1.20 7.87 12.54
N GLU A 36 0.07 7.44 13.08
CA GLU A 36 -0.34 7.67 14.46
C GLU A 36 -0.32 6.33 15.20
N ALA A 37 0.39 6.27 16.31
CA ALA A 37 0.48 5.06 17.13
C ALA A 37 0.27 5.42 18.58
N ALA A 38 -0.42 4.54 19.32
CA ALA A 38 -0.74 4.77 20.73
C ALA A 38 0.54 4.97 21.55
N GLY A 39 0.60 6.06 22.29
CA GLY A 39 1.72 6.37 23.17
C GLY A 39 2.96 6.93 22.48
N GLU A 40 2.88 7.22 21.19
CA GLU A 40 4.02 7.74 20.41
C GLU A 40 3.62 9.01 19.66
N PRO A 41 4.58 9.93 19.42
CA PRO A 41 4.29 11.09 18.58
C PRO A 41 4.04 10.67 17.14
N ASP A 42 3.24 11.47 16.43
CA ASP A 42 2.97 11.22 15.02
C ASP A 42 4.25 11.29 14.20
N ARG A 43 4.35 10.40 13.20
CA ARG A 43 5.49 10.35 12.30
C ARG A 43 5.02 10.60 10.88
N VAL A 44 5.79 11.41 10.14
CA VAL A 44 5.53 11.67 8.72
C VAL A 44 6.68 11.07 7.91
N ASP A 45 6.32 10.24 6.94
CA ASP A 45 7.29 9.59 6.06
C ASP A 45 7.04 10.02 4.62
N LEU A 46 8.12 10.25 3.90
CA LEU A 46 8.10 10.67 2.51
C LEU A 46 8.70 9.56 1.65
N THR A 47 7.99 9.11 0.63
CA THR A 47 8.45 8.11 -0.32
C THR A 47 8.45 8.71 -1.72
N VAL A 48 9.58 8.63 -2.40
CA VAL A 48 9.76 9.20 -3.74
C VAL A 48 10.22 8.11 -4.70
N PHE A 49 9.58 8.06 -5.87
CA PHE A 49 10.07 7.24 -6.99
C PHE A 49 11.09 8.08 -7.74
N VAL A 50 12.38 7.89 -7.41
CA VAL A 50 13.49 8.72 -7.91
C VAL A 50 13.80 8.41 -9.37
N ALA A 51 13.76 7.13 -9.73
CA ALA A 51 14.00 6.66 -11.10
C ALA A 51 13.18 5.40 -11.34
N THR A 52 12.71 5.24 -12.56
CA THR A 52 11.89 4.07 -12.93
C THR A 52 12.38 3.52 -14.26
N ASP A 53 12.23 2.20 -14.44
CA ASP A 53 12.53 1.50 -15.68
C ASP A 53 11.55 0.31 -15.83
N PRO A 54 11.63 -0.46 -16.94
CA PRO A 54 10.69 -1.58 -17.13
C PRO A 54 10.73 -2.66 -16.05
N ASP A 55 11.83 -2.82 -15.34
CA ASP A 55 12.01 -3.86 -14.35
C ASP A 55 11.72 -3.43 -12.91
N GLY A 56 11.82 -2.14 -12.63
CA GLY A 56 11.62 -1.67 -11.27
C GLY A 56 11.86 -0.18 -11.10
N ALA A 57 12.12 0.20 -9.85
CA ALA A 57 12.31 1.59 -9.47
C ALA A 57 13.38 1.73 -8.40
N VAL A 58 13.99 2.92 -8.38
CA VAL A 58 14.75 3.37 -7.22
C VAL A 58 13.81 4.22 -6.39
N MET A 59 13.56 3.80 -5.17
CA MET A 59 12.71 4.51 -4.22
C MET A 59 13.56 5.14 -3.13
N GLU A 60 13.18 6.34 -2.73
CA GLU A 60 13.80 7.01 -1.60
C GLU A 60 12.78 7.15 -0.47
N SER A 61 13.16 6.67 0.71
CA SER A 61 12.34 6.81 1.91
C SER A 61 13.19 7.45 3.00
N ASN A 62 12.80 8.64 3.44
CA ASN A 62 13.48 9.37 4.51
C ASN A 62 14.99 9.54 4.25
N GLY A 63 15.35 9.82 2.99
CA GLY A 63 16.72 10.07 2.59
C GLY A 63 17.54 8.84 2.23
N GLN A 64 16.95 7.65 2.33
CA GLN A 64 17.63 6.41 1.96
C GLN A 64 17.06 5.84 0.68
N GLN A 65 17.94 5.52 -0.26
CA GLN A 65 17.55 4.97 -1.55
C GLN A 65 17.72 3.46 -1.58
N HIS A 66 16.80 2.77 -2.25
CA HIS A 66 16.88 1.33 -2.47
C HIS A 66 16.19 0.99 -3.79
N ARG A 67 16.66 -0.07 -4.42
CA ARG A 67 16.03 -0.55 -5.65
C ARG A 67 15.05 -1.68 -5.35
N VAL A 68 13.88 -1.60 -6.00
CA VAL A 68 12.84 -2.64 -5.92
C VAL A 68 12.38 -3.01 -7.33
N THR A 69 11.90 -4.23 -7.50
CA THR A 69 11.22 -4.60 -8.74
C THR A 69 9.72 -4.32 -8.58
N TRP A 70 9.04 -4.16 -9.71
CA TRP A 70 7.58 -3.97 -9.68
C TRP A 70 6.88 -5.19 -9.06
N ARG A 71 7.42 -6.38 -9.31
CA ARG A 71 6.88 -7.61 -8.71
C ARG A 71 7.08 -7.65 -7.19
N GLU A 72 8.19 -7.15 -6.69
CA GLU A 72 8.41 -7.04 -5.24
C GLU A 72 7.37 -6.11 -4.60
N LEU A 73 7.08 -4.99 -5.26
CA LEU A 73 6.04 -4.07 -4.78
C LEU A 73 4.66 -4.73 -4.78
N GLN A 74 4.34 -5.47 -5.83
CA GLN A 74 3.09 -6.24 -5.88
C GLN A 74 3.04 -7.25 -4.72
N GLY A 75 4.17 -7.92 -4.44
CA GLY A 75 4.27 -8.92 -3.39
C GLY A 75 3.97 -8.41 -1.99
N HIS A 76 4.14 -7.11 -1.75
CA HIS A 76 3.81 -6.52 -0.45
C HIS A 76 2.31 -6.61 -0.13
N ALA A 77 1.45 -6.79 -1.13
CA ALA A 77 0.01 -6.93 -0.96
C ALA A 77 -0.47 -8.36 -1.27
N SER A 78 0.42 -9.35 -1.23
CA SER A 78 0.08 -10.74 -1.43
C SER A 78 -0.07 -11.43 -0.07
N PHE A 79 -1.31 -11.75 0.30
CA PHE A 79 -1.64 -12.30 1.62
C PHE A 79 -2.32 -13.66 1.50
N PRO A 80 -2.21 -14.52 2.53
CA PRO A 80 -2.92 -15.80 2.53
C PRO A 80 -4.42 -15.61 2.35
N ALA A 81 -5.02 -16.31 1.40
CA ALA A 81 -6.43 -16.15 1.07
C ALA A 81 -7.33 -16.48 2.25
N GLU A 82 -6.97 -17.50 3.04
CA GLU A 82 -7.76 -17.93 4.19
C GLU A 82 -7.80 -16.90 5.33
N ALA A 83 -6.82 -16.00 5.38
CA ALA A 83 -6.71 -14.97 6.40
C ALA A 83 -7.22 -13.60 5.92
N THR A 84 -7.62 -13.49 4.65
CA THR A 84 -7.87 -12.20 4.00
C THR A 84 -9.33 -12.07 3.58
N THR A 85 -9.94 -10.93 3.93
CA THR A 85 -11.26 -10.55 3.44
C THR A 85 -11.10 -9.30 2.58
N ILE A 86 -11.63 -9.37 1.35
CA ILE A 86 -11.55 -8.27 0.39
C ILE A 86 -12.95 -7.67 0.21
N SER A 87 -13.04 -6.35 0.28
CA SER A 87 -14.30 -5.61 0.11
C SER A 87 -14.07 -4.35 -0.70
N GLU A 88 -15.16 -3.79 -1.23
CA GLU A 88 -15.12 -2.47 -1.85
C GLU A 88 -15.63 -1.45 -0.85
N GLU A 89 -14.90 -0.36 -0.64
CA GLU A 89 -15.25 0.68 0.32
C GLU A 89 -14.86 2.05 -0.20
N VAL A 90 -15.61 3.06 0.22
CA VAL A 90 -15.29 4.45 -0.05
C VAL A 90 -14.60 5.02 1.18
N VAL A 91 -13.42 5.62 0.99
CA VAL A 91 -12.65 6.25 2.06
C VAL A 91 -12.70 7.76 1.89
N VAL A 92 -13.06 8.46 2.94
CA VAL A 92 -13.02 9.93 2.98
C VAL A 92 -11.85 10.35 3.87
N GLY A 93 -10.89 11.06 3.29
CA GLY A 93 -9.68 11.45 4.00
C GLY A 93 -8.98 12.64 3.36
N PRO A 94 -7.69 12.83 3.67
CA PRO A 94 -6.92 13.98 3.15
C PRO A 94 -6.89 14.08 1.63
N LEU A 95 -6.99 12.94 0.91
CA LEU A 95 -7.01 12.94 -0.55
C LEU A 95 -8.41 13.14 -1.13
N GLY A 96 -9.43 13.30 -0.29
CA GLY A 96 -10.83 13.45 -0.71
C GLY A 96 -11.62 12.14 -0.55
N THR A 97 -12.63 11.97 -1.38
CA THR A 97 -13.48 10.78 -1.39
C THR A 97 -12.94 9.82 -2.44
N ILE A 98 -12.49 8.64 -2.03
CA ILE A 98 -11.75 7.71 -2.88
C ILE A 98 -12.40 6.33 -2.84
N ASP A 99 -12.63 5.74 -4.03
CA ASP A 99 -13.07 4.35 -4.15
C ASP A 99 -11.88 3.42 -3.90
N CYS A 100 -12.03 2.52 -2.94
CA CYS A 100 -10.96 1.64 -2.51
C CYS A 100 -11.37 0.16 -2.53
N LEU A 101 -10.33 -0.69 -2.58
CA LEU A 101 -10.44 -2.09 -2.19
C LEU A 101 -9.87 -2.19 -0.78
N SER A 102 -10.62 -2.76 0.16
CA SER A 102 -10.11 -3.01 1.49
C SER A 102 -9.67 -4.46 1.61
N TYR A 103 -8.49 -4.66 2.19
CA TYR A 103 -7.93 -5.98 2.47
C TYR A 103 -7.76 -6.10 3.98
N ARG A 104 -8.57 -6.94 4.61
CA ARG A 104 -8.43 -7.21 6.05
C ARG A 104 -7.73 -8.56 6.21
N VAL A 105 -6.58 -8.54 6.86
CA VAL A 105 -5.74 -9.73 7.07
C VAL A 105 -5.69 -10.01 8.56
N VAL A 106 -6.14 -11.19 8.96
CA VAL A 106 -6.26 -11.57 10.37
C VAL A 106 -5.18 -12.57 10.75
N GLY A 107 -4.42 -12.26 11.81
CA GLY A 107 -3.48 -13.18 12.45
C GLY A 107 -4.02 -13.63 13.81
N ASP A 108 -3.15 -14.21 14.65
CA ASP A 108 -3.57 -14.76 15.94
C ASP A 108 -4.12 -13.70 16.91
N ALA A 109 -3.33 -12.68 17.20
CA ALA A 109 -3.72 -11.59 18.11
C ALA A 109 -3.79 -10.24 17.39
N THR A 110 -3.52 -10.23 16.10
CA THR A 110 -3.43 -8.99 15.32
C THR A 110 -4.31 -9.07 14.08
N ALA A 111 -4.73 -7.90 13.58
CA ALA A 111 -5.39 -7.79 12.29
C ALA A 111 -4.88 -6.50 11.65
N SER A 112 -4.73 -6.55 10.33
CA SER A 112 -4.33 -5.38 9.57
C SER A 112 -5.34 -5.14 8.47
N THR A 113 -5.70 -3.87 8.26
CA THR A 113 -6.59 -3.49 7.17
C THR A 113 -5.90 -2.47 6.29
N PHE A 114 -5.89 -2.75 5.00
CA PHE A 114 -5.28 -1.91 3.99
C PHE A 114 -6.36 -1.42 3.04
N TRP A 115 -6.40 -0.13 2.76
CA TRP A 115 -7.32 0.44 1.76
C TRP A 115 -6.49 0.92 0.58
N PHE A 116 -6.68 0.27 -0.56
CA PHE A 116 -5.98 0.60 -1.80
C PHE A 116 -6.91 1.40 -2.71
N ALA A 117 -6.51 2.60 -3.06
CA ALA A 117 -7.28 3.42 -4.00
C ALA A 117 -7.26 2.78 -5.38
N LYS A 118 -8.42 2.53 -5.96
CA LYS A 118 -8.52 1.82 -7.25
C LYS A 118 -7.80 2.54 -8.39
N ASP A 119 -7.73 3.86 -8.32
CA ASP A 119 -7.10 4.69 -9.35
C ASP A 119 -5.70 5.18 -9.00
N ARG A 120 -5.12 4.69 -7.89
CA ARG A 120 -3.77 5.07 -7.44
C ARG A 120 -2.94 3.83 -7.14
N PRO A 121 -2.50 3.09 -8.19
CA PRO A 121 -1.72 1.87 -7.97
C PRO A 121 -0.48 2.11 -7.12
N GLY A 122 -0.18 1.13 -6.26
CA GLY A 122 0.98 1.18 -5.39
C GLY A 122 0.59 0.93 -3.94
N MET A 123 1.07 1.78 -3.04
CA MET A 123 0.85 1.60 -1.61
C MET A 123 -0.59 1.95 -1.21
N PRO A 124 -1.10 1.41 -0.10
CA PRO A 124 -2.43 1.76 0.38
C PRO A 124 -2.49 3.22 0.81
N ILE A 125 -3.66 3.84 0.67
CA ILE A 125 -3.87 5.22 1.12
C ILE A 125 -4.22 5.29 2.60
N LEU A 126 -4.60 4.16 3.19
CA LEU A 126 -4.94 4.06 4.60
C LEU A 126 -4.59 2.65 5.06
N PHE A 127 -4.03 2.55 6.26
CA PHE A 127 -3.61 1.28 6.81
C PHE A 127 -3.76 1.30 8.33
N ASN A 128 -4.48 0.32 8.87
CA ASN A 128 -4.64 0.16 10.32
C ASN A 128 -4.02 -1.15 10.77
N THR A 129 -3.43 -1.13 11.97
CA THR A 129 -3.04 -2.34 12.68
C THR A 129 -3.85 -2.42 13.96
N GLU A 130 -4.46 -3.59 14.21
CA GLU A 130 -5.21 -3.87 15.44
C GLU A 130 -4.45 -4.90 16.25
N GLN A 131 -4.47 -4.73 17.55
CA GLN A 131 -3.92 -5.70 18.49
C GLN A 131 -4.96 -5.94 19.58
N ASP A 132 -5.31 -7.20 19.80
CA ASP A 132 -6.33 -7.61 20.77
C ASP A 132 -7.67 -6.85 20.59
N GLY A 133 -8.06 -6.61 19.34
CA GLY A 133 -9.30 -5.95 18.99
C GLY A 133 -9.29 -4.43 19.02
N ALA A 134 -8.16 -3.81 19.38
CA ALA A 134 -8.03 -2.35 19.44
C ALA A 134 -7.02 -1.85 18.41
N ILE A 135 -7.31 -0.73 17.77
CA ILE A 135 -6.39 -0.12 16.80
C ILE A 135 -5.14 0.37 17.53
N SER A 136 -3.97 -0.17 17.15
CA SER A 136 -2.67 0.20 17.72
C SER A 136 -1.94 1.24 16.89
N SER A 137 -2.16 1.28 15.57
CA SER A 137 -1.59 2.30 14.71
C SER A 137 -2.45 2.53 13.48
N THR A 138 -2.36 3.74 12.93
CA THR A 138 -3.03 4.13 11.68
C THR A 138 -2.05 4.92 10.84
N THR A 139 -1.89 4.52 9.59
CA THR A 139 -1.08 5.26 8.61
C THR A 139 -2.01 5.74 7.51
N VAL A 140 -1.97 7.04 7.23
CA VAL A 140 -2.80 7.66 6.20
C VAL A 140 -1.93 8.45 5.24
N VAL A 141 -2.17 8.29 3.94
CA VAL A 141 -1.54 9.12 2.92
C VAL A 141 -2.19 10.51 2.95
N ILE A 142 -1.39 11.52 3.18
CA ILE A 142 -1.87 12.91 3.27
C ILE A 142 -1.57 13.72 2.01
N ALA A 143 -0.65 13.24 1.18
CA ALA A 143 -0.35 13.85 -0.12
C ALA A 143 0.19 12.79 -1.06
N ASP A 144 -0.19 12.86 -2.33
CA ASP A 144 0.27 11.96 -3.39
C ASP A 144 0.31 12.78 -4.67
N GLU A 145 1.52 13.12 -5.11
CA GLU A 145 1.71 14.02 -6.24
C GLU A 145 2.91 13.61 -7.07
N ILE A 146 2.95 14.11 -8.30
CA ILE A 146 4.10 13.89 -9.20
C ILE A 146 4.88 15.20 -9.26
N VAL A 147 6.13 15.14 -8.83
CA VAL A 147 7.03 16.28 -8.83
C VAL A 147 7.99 16.13 -9.99
N GLU A 148 7.98 17.10 -10.88
CA GLU A 148 8.85 17.13 -12.06
C GLU A 148 10.15 17.89 -11.79
#